data_7b8fbfb43a9dfe268c580eed0eaae670
#
_entry.id   7b8fbfb43a9dfe268c580eed0eaae670
#
_cell.length_a   1.000
_cell.length_b   1.000
_cell.length_c   1.000
_cell.angle_alpha   90.00
_cell.angle_beta   90.00
_cell.angle_gamma   90.00
#
_symmetry.space_group_name_H-M   'P 1'
#
loop_
_entity.id
_entity.type
_entity.pdbx_description
1 polymer ?
#
loop_
_entity_poly.entity_id
_entity_poly.type
_entity_poly.pdbx_seq_one_letter_code
_entity_poly.pdbx_strand_id
1 'polypeptide(L)'
;PYPPPTQPGYPPPGYPGYPPPGGGYTPGYPPHGYGTAPAWKPGIIPLRPLSLSDIFNGAVSYVRANPKPTLGLTTVIVLITAVIGFVTGLAMTRIGGGDLSTVTGVAVGALVTLLATTLLSGMLTVIVARAILGTRITVGQAWARVRTRIPALIALTLSEIAAVALAAGLVVAIISGIGNAGGGVAAAVVGLPLIMAFVVAVAYLYAKLVLAPVAIVLENKGVVAAVKRSFALSRNRFWRILGTVLLAGVVVAVVSAAISVPFDIAGQVISAGSSSATIAGIAVSTIGQAIGRVITAPFVAGVVTLLYTDARIRSEAFDFTLLSAPPSAADSVWLSR
;
A
#
# COMPACT_ATOMS: atom_id res chain seq x y z
N PRO A 1 17.29 79.44 6.82
CA PRO A 1 15.98 78.89 7.19
C PRO A 1 15.37 78.15 5.97
N TYR A 2 15.26 76.86 6.11
CA TYR A 2 14.61 76.02 5.11
C TYR A 2 13.10 75.97 5.42
N PRO A 3 12.21 76.06 4.44
CA PRO A 3 10.78 75.86 4.67
C PRO A 3 10.47 74.37 4.85
N PRO A 4 9.44 74.03 5.66
CA PRO A 4 9.06 72.69 5.91
C PRO A 4 8.36 72.05 4.67
N PRO A 5 8.45 70.75 4.48
CA PRO A 5 7.79 70.00 3.36
C PRO A 5 6.28 69.99 3.52
N THR A 6 5.57 70.36 2.45
CA THR A 6 4.11 70.32 2.32
C THR A 6 3.63 68.85 2.25
N GLN A 7 2.74 68.46 3.16
CA GLN A 7 2.03 67.18 3.12
C GLN A 7 0.97 67.20 2.00
N PRO A 8 0.79 66.07 1.28
CA PRO A 8 -0.34 65.90 0.35
C PRO A 8 -1.65 65.79 1.14
N GLY A 9 -2.64 66.62 0.77
CA GLY A 9 -3.94 66.66 1.43
C GLY A 9 -4.76 65.40 1.18
N TYR A 10 -5.39 64.91 2.24
CA TYR A 10 -6.45 63.88 2.18
C TYR A 10 -7.72 64.48 1.54
N PRO A 11 -8.41 63.71 0.65
CA PRO A 11 -9.72 64.12 0.16
C PRO A 11 -10.75 63.98 1.31
N PRO A 12 -11.80 64.87 1.33
CA PRO A 12 -12.80 64.84 2.39
C PRO A 12 -13.74 63.60 2.27
N PRO A 13 -14.30 63.10 3.39
CA PRO A 13 -15.24 61.99 3.37
C PRO A 13 -16.57 62.41 2.69
N GLY A 14 -16.93 61.67 1.61
CA GLY A 14 -18.20 61.83 0.93
C GLY A 14 -19.34 61.25 1.80
N TYR A 15 -20.45 62.04 1.88
CA TYR A 15 -21.70 61.62 2.51
C TYR A 15 -22.33 60.40 1.80
N PRO A 16 -22.99 59.47 2.52
CA PRO A 16 -23.69 58.37 1.92
C PRO A 16 -24.98 58.87 1.24
N GLY A 17 -25.04 58.78 -0.08
CA GLY A 17 -26.24 59.03 -0.86
C GLY A 17 -27.24 57.87 -0.69
N TYR A 18 -28.51 58.19 -0.48
CA TYR A 18 -29.65 57.29 -0.45
C TYR A 18 -29.76 56.53 -1.80
N PRO A 19 -30.05 55.20 -1.78
CA PRO A 19 -30.35 54.47 -3.01
C PRO A 19 -31.77 54.82 -3.49
N PRO A 20 -32.02 54.91 -4.80
CA PRO A 20 -33.37 55.11 -5.36
C PRO A 20 -34.20 53.81 -5.24
N PRO A 21 -35.55 53.89 -5.06
CA PRO A 21 -36.43 52.73 -5.06
C PRO A 21 -36.78 52.34 -6.50
N GLY A 22 -36.51 51.10 -6.88
CA GLY A 22 -36.95 50.61 -8.17
C GLY A 22 -36.35 49.28 -8.59
N GLY A 23 -37.07 48.22 -8.38
CA GLY A 23 -37.42 47.03 -9.17
C GLY A 23 -36.33 46.36 -10.02
N GLY A 24 -36.05 45.12 -9.67
CA GLY A 24 -35.37 44.19 -10.55
C GLY A 24 -34.98 42.93 -9.76
N TYR A 25 -35.81 41.90 -9.80
CA TYR A 25 -35.43 40.56 -9.36
C TYR A 25 -34.31 40.05 -10.25
N THR A 26 -33.07 40.10 -9.78
CA THR A 26 -31.98 39.31 -10.34
C THR A 26 -32.11 37.89 -9.78
N PRO A 27 -32.12 36.84 -10.66
CA PRO A 27 -32.04 35.45 -10.17
C PRO A 27 -30.81 35.30 -9.28
N GLY A 28 -31.04 34.84 -8.02
CA GLY A 28 -29.99 34.69 -7.02
C GLY A 28 -28.85 33.82 -7.55
N TYR A 29 -27.66 34.36 -7.55
CA TYR A 29 -26.46 33.54 -7.56
C TYR A 29 -26.57 32.57 -6.37
N PRO A 30 -26.37 31.27 -6.59
CA PRO A 30 -26.30 30.35 -5.47
C PRO A 30 -25.15 30.83 -4.55
N PRO A 31 -25.32 30.76 -3.22
CA PRO A 31 -24.26 31.13 -2.30
C PRO A 31 -23.04 30.29 -2.69
N HIS A 32 -21.96 30.94 -3.08
CA HIS A 32 -20.68 30.29 -3.26
C HIS A 32 -20.33 29.72 -1.89
N GLY A 33 -20.65 28.44 -1.70
CA GLY A 33 -20.11 27.68 -0.58
C GLY A 33 -18.61 27.99 -0.55
N TYR A 34 -18.05 28.19 0.64
CA TYR A 34 -16.62 28.34 0.87
C TYR A 34 -15.91 27.12 0.27
N GLY A 35 -15.80 27.09 -1.07
CA GLY A 35 -14.96 26.17 -1.79
C GLY A 35 -13.54 26.45 -1.32
N THR A 36 -13.02 25.55 -0.54
CA THR A 36 -11.57 25.53 -0.25
C THR A 36 -10.87 25.73 -1.58
N ALA A 37 -10.07 26.81 -1.69
CA ALA A 37 -9.30 27.10 -2.89
C ALA A 37 -8.70 25.80 -3.43
N PRO A 38 -8.79 25.51 -4.75
CA PRO A 38 -8.35 24.24 -5.28
C PRO A 38 -6.93 24.01 -4.84
N ALA A 39 -6.70 23.02 -3.96
CA ALA A 39 -5.39 22.72 -3.42
C ALA A 39 -4.47 22.43 -4.61
N TRP A 40 -3.35 23.14 -4.70
CA TRP A 40 -2.40 22.98 -5.79
C TRP A 40 -2.00 21.50 -5.92
N LYS A 41 -2.20 20.93 -7.11
CA LYS A 41 -2.06 19.50 -7.39
C LYS A 41 -1.08 19.30 -8.55
N PRO A 42 0.23 19.29 -8.27
CA PRO A 42 1.24 19.13 -9.31
C PRO A 42 1.24 17.72 -9.95
N GLY A 43 0.77 16.71 -9.21
CA GLY A 43 0.67 15.33 -9.65
C GLY A 43 -0.68 14.71 -9.35
N ILE A 44 -0.66 13.49 -8.79
CA ILE A 44 -1.88 12.69 -8.53
C ILE A 44 -2.61 13.06 -7.24
N ILE A 45 -1.97 13.76 -6.30
CA ILE A 45 -2.51 14.09 -4.98
C ILE A 45 -2.44 15.60 -4.71
N PRO A 46 -3.36 16.15 -3.87
CA PRO A 46 -3.23 17.50 -3.37
C PRO A 46 -2.10 17.59 -2.33
N LEU A 47 -1.35 18.69 -2.32
CA LEU A 47 -0.28 18.93 -1.33
C LEU A 47 -0.87 19.48 -0.03
N ARG A 48 -1.49 18.62 0.72
CA ARG A 48 -2.09 18.84 2.04
C ARG A 48 -2.18 17.49 2.77
N PRO A 49 -2.44 17.46 4.08
CA PRO A 49 -2.76 16.23 4.77
C PRO A 49 -3.88 15.47 4.05
N LEU A 50 -3.57 14.24 3.58
CA LEU A 50 -4.47 13.48 2.72
C LEU A 50 -5.68 12.98 3.50
N SER A 51 -6.87 13.02 2.91
CA SER A 51 -8.03 12.29 3.38
C SER A 51 -7.94 10.81 2.95
N LEU A 52 -8.80 9.95 3.49
CA LEU A 52 -8.91 8.56 3.04
C LEU A 52 -9.27 8.48 1.55
N SER A 53 -10.21 9.33 1.12
CA SER A 53 -10.61 9.46 -0.28
C SER A 53 -9.45 9.90 -1.19
N ASP A 54 -8.60 10.84 -0.72
CA ASP A 54 -7.42 11.28 -1.48
C ASP A 54 -6.42 10.12 -1.68
N ILE A 55 -6.22 9.28 -0.64
CA ILE A 55 -5.34 8.10 -0.72
C ILE A 55 -5.87 7.08 -1.73
N PHE A 56 -7.16 6.72 -1.66
CA PHE A 56 -7.76 5.73 -2.55
C PHE A 56 -7.84 6.22 -3.99
N ASN A 57 -8.30 7.46 -4.20
CA ASN A 57 -8.35 8.08 -5.53
C ASN A 57 -6.94 8.27 -6.11
N GLY A 58 -5.97 8.65 -5.30
CA GLY A 58 -4.58 8.75 -5.69
C GLY A 58 -4.00 7.40 -6.12
N ALA A 59 -4.33 6.31 -5.38
CA ALA A 59 -3.91 4.95 -5.70
C ALA A 59 -4.49 4.43 -7.03
N VAL A 60 -5.66 4.89 -7.43
CA VAL A 60 -6.20 4.59 -8.77
C VAL A 60 -5.60 5.52 -9.83
N SER A 61 -5.43 6.80 -9.49
CA SER A 61 -4.97 7.82 -10.44
C SER A 61 -3.55 7.57 -10.94
N TYR A 62 -2.62 7.07 -10.09
CA TYR A 62 -1.25 6.78 -10.57
C TYR A 62 -1.21 5.62 -11.58
N VAL A 63 -2.08 4.61 -11.40
CA VAL A 63 -2.21 3.51 -12.35
C VAL A 63 -2.69 4.04 -13.70
N ARG A 64 -3.70 4.93 -13.68
CA ARG A 64 -4.21 5.57 -14.89
C ARG A 64 -3.19 6.51 -15.55
N ALA A 65 -2.37 7.20 -14.76
CA ALA A 65 -1.32 8.09 -15.26
C ALA A 65 -0.15 7.32 -15.91
N ASN A 66 0.16 6.12 -15.43
CA ASN A 66 1.29 5.30 -15.86
C ASN A 66 0.89 3.83 -16.10
N PRO A 67 -0.06 3.52 -17.00
CA PRO A 67 -0.61 2.17 -17.13
C PRO A 67 0.43 1.16 -17.64
N LYS A 68 1.24 1.52 -18.63
CA LYS A 68 2.25 0.63 -19.22
C LYS A 68 3.29 0.15 -18.21
N PRO A 69 4.01 1.03 -17.48
CA PRO A 69 4.99 0.56 -16.50
C PRO A 69 4.34 -0.12 -15.29
N THR A 70 3.15 0.32 -14.87
CA THR A 70 2.48 -0.23 -13.68
C THR A 70 1.90 -1.62 -13.96
N LEU A 71 1.00 -1.73 -14.92
CA LEU A 71 0.34 -3.00 -15.25
C LEU A 71 1.30 -3.98 -15.92
N GLY A 72 2.17 -3.50 -16.84
CA GLY A 72 3.15 -4.35 -17.51
C GLY A 72 4.11 -5.02 -16.54
N LEU A 73 4.68 -4.25 -15.60
CA LEU A 73 5.55 -4.78 -14.55
C LEU A 73 4.82 -5.79 -13.66
N THR A 74 3.61 -5.42 -13.21
CA THR A 74 2.79 -6.29 -12.36
C THR A 74 2.46 -7.59 -13.07
N THR A 75 2.05 -7.53 -14.34
CA THR A 75 1.74 -8.73 -15.14
C THR A 75 2.95 -9.66 -15.25
N VAL A 76 4.13 -9.14 -15.56
CA VAL A 76 5.34 -9.97 -15.67
C VAL A 76 5.67 -10.68 -14.35
N ILE A 77 5.68 -9.95 -13.24
CA ILE A 77 6.01 -10.54 -11.93
C ILE A 77 4.92 -11.52 -11.48
N VAL A 78 3.64 -11.20 -11.69
CA VAL A 78 2.53 -12.09 -11.34
C VAL A 78 2.56 -13.36 -12.19
N LEU A 79 2.85 -13.27 -13.49
CA LEU A 79 2.98 -14.46 -14.35
C LEU A 79 4.13 -15.37 -13.89
N ILE A 80 5.30 -14.79 -13.58
CA ILE A 80 6.44 -15.57 -13.06
C ILE A 80 6.03 -16.29 -11.76
N THR A 81 5.40 -15.60 -10.82
CA THR A 81 4.97 -16.20 -9.55
C THR A 81 3.84 -17.20 -9.73
N ALA A 82 2.92 -16.98 -10.68
CA ALA A 82 1.86 -17.91 -11.02
C ALA A 82 2.42 -19.22 -11.61
N VAL A 83 3.40 -19.13 -12.52
CA VAL A 83 4.09 -20.31 -13.08
C VAL A 83 4.83 -21.08 -11.98
N ILE A 84 5.57 -20.39 -11.10
CA ILE A 84 6.25 -21.04 -9.98
C ILE A 84 5.23 -21.73 -9.04
N GLY A 85 4.15 -21.04 -8.70
CA GLY A 85 3.08 -21.58 -7.86
C GLY A 85 2.38 -22.80 -8.51
N PHE A 86 2.13 -22.72 -9.81
CA PHE A 86 1.56 -23.83 -10.58
C PHE A 86 2.49 -25.05 -10.60
N VAL A 87 3.77 -24.88 -10.91
CA VAL A 87 4.77 -25.95 -10.91
C VAL A 87 4.93 -26.56 -9.52
N THR A 88 4.96 -25.72 -8.48
CA THR A 88 5.02 -26.19 -7.08
C THR A 88 3.76 -26.99 -6.72
N GLY A 89 2.58 -26.52 -7.11
CA GLY A 89 1.32 -27.23 -6.92
C GLY A 89 1.30 -28.60 -7.61
N LEU A 90 1.76 -28.67 -8.85
CA LEU A 90 1.90 -29.93 -9.57
C LEU A 90 2.90 -30.90 -8.94
N ALA A 91 4.03 -30.40 -8.47
CA ALA A 91 5.01 -31.23 -7.78
C ALA A 91 4.42 -31.87 -6.52
N MET A 92 3.59 -31.12 -5.78
CA MET A 92 2.91 -31.64 -4.59
C MET A 92 1.92 -32.78 -4.91
N THR A 93 1.19 -32.71 -6.03
CA THR A 93 0.29 -33.81 -6.44
C THR A 93 1.03 -35.07 -6.85
N ARG A 94 2.31 -34.98 -7.23
CA ARG A 94 3.13 -36.10 -7.72
C ARG A 94 3.94 -36.80 -6.63
N ILE A 95 4.37 -36.08 -5.60
CA ILE A 95 5.30 -36.57 -4.56
C ILE A 95 4.57 -37.43 -3.52
N GLY A 96 3.23 -37.54 -3.57
CA GLY A 96 2.45 -38.37 -2.64
C GLY A 96 2.70 -37.93 -1.20
N GLY A 97 2.01 -36.89 -0.79
CA GLY A 97 2.40 -36.08 0.38
C GLY A 97 2.41 -36.82 1.71
N GLY A 98 3.59 -37.08 2.22
CA GLY A 98 3.78 -37.10 3.66
C GLY A 98 3.68 -35.66 4.18
N ASP A 99 3.17 -35.46 5.40
CA ASP A 99 2.89 -34.15 5.98
C ASP A 99 4.05 -33.14 5.84
N LEU A 100 5.30 -33.61 5.97
CA LEU A 100 6.50 -32.78 5.88
C LEU A 100 6.77 -32.24 4.47
N SER A 101 6.58 -33.03 3.43
CA SER A 101 6.82 -32.60 2.03
C SER A 101 5.78 -31.56 1.59
N THR A 102 4.55 -31.72 2.02
CA THR A 102 3.45 -30.76 1.77
C THR A 102 3.73 -29.43 2.47
N VAL A 103 4.10 -29.46 3.75
CA VAL A 103 4.46 -28.27 4.53
C VAL A 103 5.65 -27.54 3.90
N THR A 104 6.69 -28.26 3.50
CA THR A 104 7.89 -27.68 2.87
C THR A 104 7.55 -27.02 1.53
N GLY A 105 6.75 -27.65 0.69
CA GLY A 105 6.35 -27.08 -0.61
C GLY A 105 5.50 -25.82 -0.48
N VAL A 106 4.53 -25.82 0.44
CA VAL A 106 3.73 -24.62 0.75
C VAL A 106 4.61 -23.50 1.28
N ALA A 107 5.56 -23.80 2.17
CA ALA A 107 6.48 -22.80 2.74
C ALA A 107 7.38 -22.17 1.66
N VAL A 108 7.95 -22.98 0.76
CA VAL A 108 8.77 -22.48 -0.37
C VAL A 108 7.94 -21.62 -1.31
N GLY A 109 6.74 -22.06 -1.70
CA GLY A 109 5.84 -21.27 -2.56
C GLY A 109 5.43 -19.96 -1.92
N ALA A 110 5.14 -19.95 -0.62
CA ALA A 110 4.82 -18.74 0.14
C ALA A 110 6.02 -17.79 0.19
N LEU A 111 7.23 -18.30 0.46
CA LEU A 111 8.47 -17.50 0.49
C LEU A 111 8.72 -16.83 -0.86
N VAL A 112 8.64 -17.57 -1.97
CA VAL A 112 8.83 -17.00 -3.32
C VAL A 112 7.78 -15.93 -3.60
N THR A 113 6.52 -16.18 -3.24
CA THR A 113 5.43 -15.20 -3.43
C THR A 113 5.66 -13.92 -2.62
N LEU A 114 6.09 -14.04 -1.37
CA LEU A 114 6.37 -12.90 -0.50
C LEU A 114 7.55 -12.07 -1.01
N LEU A 115 8.64 -12.71 -1.42
CA LEU A 115 9.80 -12.02 -2.00
C LEU A 115 9.42 -11.30 -3.31
N ALA A 116 8.70 -11.95 -4.20
CA ALA A 116 8.24 -11.36 -5.45
C ALA A 116 7.28 -10.17 -5.23
N THR A 117 6.37 -10.30 -4.27
CA THR A 117 5.42 -9.24 -3.90
C THR A 117 6.16 -8.03 -3.29
N THR A 118 7.17 -8.28 -2.46
CA THR A 118 8.00 -7.23 -1.87
C THR A 118 8.80 -6.47 -2.94
N LEU A 119 9.38 -7.18 -3.90
CA LEU A 119 10.08 -6.58 -5.04
C LEU A 119 9.13 -5.74 -5.89
N LEU A 120 7.96 -6.30 -6.23
CA LEU A 120 6.92 -5.60 -6.97
C LEU A 120 6.48 -4.33 -6.26
N SER A 121 6.19 -4.42 -4.96
CA SER A 121 5.81 -3.27 -4.13
C SER A 121 6.90 -2.20 -4.12
N GLY A 122 8.18 -2.59 -4.00
CA GLY A 122 9.31 -1.66 -4.08
C GLY A 122 9.38 -0.91 -5.43
N MET A 123 9.22 -1.61 -6.55
CA MET A 123 9.22 -0.99 -7.88
C MET A 123 8.01 -0.07 -8.08
N LEU A 124 6.82 -0.52 -7.67
CA LEU A 124 5.60 0.29 -7.75
C LEU A 124 5.69 1.53 -6.85
N THR A 125 6.32 1.44 -5.69
CA THR A 125 6.58 2.59 -4.80
C THR A 125 7.34 3.70 -5.52
N VAL A 126 8.37 3.38 -6.34
CA VAL A 126 9.09 4.36 -7.13
C VAL A 126 8.19 5.01 -8.19
N ILE A 127 7.33 4.21 -8.85
CA ILE A 127 6.38 4.72 -9.85
C ILE A 127 5.38 5.68 -9.20
N VAL A 128 4.84 5.32 -8.03
CA VAL A 128 3.91 6.18 -7.26
C VAL A 128 4.60 7.48 -6.83
N ALA A 129 5.83 7.39 -6.31
CA ALA A 129 6.60 8.56 -5.89
C ALA A 129 6.84 9.57 -7.02
N ARG A 130 7.10 9.08 -8.23
CA ARG A 130 7.21 9.91 -9.44
C ARG A 130 5.87 10.48 -9.90
N ALA A 131 4.79 9.70 -9.79
CA ALA A 131 3.45 10.15 -10.12
C ALA A 131 2.96 11.26 -9.16
N ILE A 132 3.35 11.25 -7.89
CA ILE A 132 3.10 12.32 -6.92
C ILE A 132 3.71 13.65 -7.40
N LEU A 133 4.88 13.61 -8.00
CA LEU A 133 5.59 14.77 -8.56
C LEU A 133 5.14 15.11 -10.00
N GLY A 134 4.14 14.42 -10.54
CA GLY A 134 3.65 14.64 -11.90
C GLY A 134 4.60 14.14 -13.01
N THR A 135 5.65 13.38 -12.67
CA THR A 135 6.64 12.87 -13.63
C THR A 135 6.35 11.44 -14.02
N ARG A 136 6.70 11.08 -15.27
CA ARG A 136 6.60 9.70 -15.77
C ARG A 136 7.95 8.99 -15.60
N ILE A 137 7.90 7.68 -15.41
CA ILE A 137 9.09 6.83 -15.27
C ILE A 137 8.94 5.56 -16.10
N THR A 138 10.06 5.07 -16.63
CA THR A 138 10.10 3.77 -17.32
C THR A 138 10.36 2.63 -16.34
N VAL A 139 10.00 1.39 -16.71
CA VAL A 139 10.28 0.18 -15.90
C VAL A 139 11.78 0.04 -15.62
N GLY A 140 12.63 0.31 -16.62
CA GLY A 140 14.09 0.23 -16.47
C GLY A 140 14.64 1.22 -15.43
N GLN A 141 14.11 2.45 -15.41
CA GLN A 141 14.51 3.45 -14.40
C GLN A 141 14.03 3.04 -12.99
N ALA A 142 12.81 2.51 -12.87
CA ALA A 142 12.30 1.99 -11.59
C ALA A 142 13.16 0.81 -11.10
N TRP A 143 13.53 -0.12 -12.00
CA TRP A 143 14.43 -1.22 -11.69
C TRP A 143 15.81 -0.75 -11.25
N ALA A 144 16.43 0.18 -11.99
CA ALA A 144 17.74 0.73 -11.64
C ALA A 144 17.77 1.32 -10.21
N ARG A 145 16.65 1.90 -9.77
CA ARG A 145 16.51 2.46 -8.42
C ARG A 145 16.37 1.37 -7.36
N VAL A 146 15.55 0.36 -7.61
CA VAL A 146 15.21 -0.68 -6.62
C VAL A 146 16.30 -1.76 -6.51
N ARG A 147 16.99 -2.10 -7.62
CA ARG A 147 17.99 -3.19 -7.63
C ARG A 147 19.05 -3.08 -6.53
N THR A 148 19.47 -1.87 -6.19
CA THR A 148 20.46 -1.62 -5.12
C THR A 148 19.86 -1.82 -3.72
N ARG A 149 18.53 -1.86 -3.60
CA ARG A 149 17.79 -2.03 -2.34
C ARG A 149 17.19 -3.42 -2.17
N ILE A 150 17.29 -4.27 -3.20
CA ILE A 150 16.81 -5.66 -3.16
C ILE A 150 17.34 -6.41 -1.92
N PRO A 151 18.63 -6.38 -1.58
CA PRO A 151 19.11 -7.09 -0.40
C PRO A 151 18.46 -6.61 0.91
N ALA A 152 18.24 -5.30 1.04
CA ALA A 152 17.58 -4.75 2.22
C ALA A 152 16.08 -5.11 2.28
N LEU A 153 15.38 -5.12 1.14
CA LEU A 153 13.98 -5.56 1.06
C LEU A 153 13.85 -7.05 1.39
N ILE A 154 14.71 -7.90 0.83
CA ILE A 154 14.74 -9.33 1.14
C ILE A 154 15.04 -9.55 2.63
N ALA A 155 16.06 -8.88 3.19
CA ALA A 155 16.40 -9.00 4.59
C ALA A 155 15.26 -8.56 5.52
N LEU A 156 14.53 -7.47 5.16
CA LEU A 156 13.32 -7.06 5.89
C LEU A 156 12.27 -8.17 5.86
N THR A 157 11.89 -8.64 4.66
CA THR A 157 10.87 -9.68 4.50
C THR A 157 11.24 -10.96 5.23
N LEU A 158 12.50 -11.41 5.14
CA LEU A 158 12.98 -12.59 5.86
C LEU A 158 12.94 -12.40 7.38
N SER A 159 13.30 -11.21 7.87
CA SER A 159 13.22 -10.92 9.31
C SER A 159 11.77 -10.88 9.82
N GLU A 160 10.82 -10.37 9.03
CA GLU A 160 9.40 -10.41 9.35
C GLU A 160 8.86 -11.84 9.38
N ILE A 161 9.18 -12.65 8.36
CA ILE A 161 8.80 -14.06 8.31
C ILE A 161 9.37 -14.82 9.50
N ALA A 162 10.66 -14.65 9.81
CA ALA A 162 11.31 -15.31 10.93
C ALA A 162 10.66 -14.94 12.27
N ALA A 163 10.36 -13.66 12.48
CA ALA A 163 9.70 -13.19 13.70
C ALA A 163 8.30 -13.80 13.86
N VAL A 164 7.50 -13.80 12.80
CA VAL A 164 6.15 -14.39 12.81
C VAL A 164 6.22 -15.91 12.98
N ALA A 165 7.14 -16.59 12.29
CA ALA A 165 7.32 -18.06 12.39
C ALA A 165 7.76 -18.49 13.78
N LEU A 166 8.70 -17.77 14.40
CA LEU A 166 9.13 -18.04 15.78
C LEU A 166 7.99 -17.83 16.77
N ALA A 167 7.23 -16.74 16.63
CA ALA A 167 6.08 -16.49 17.50
C ALA A 167 4.98 -17.53 17.31
N ALA A 168 4.67 -17.94 16.07
CA ALA A 168 3.71 -19.00 15.76
C ALA A 168 4.18 -20.34 16.32
N GLY A 169 5.46 -20.69 16.13
CA GLY A 169 6.05 -21.93 16.70
C GLY A 169 5.95 -21.98 18.21
N LEU A 170 6.19 -20.85 18.90
CA LEU A 170 6.00 -20.76 20.34
C LEU A 170 4.54 -20.98 20.76
N VAL A 171 3.59 -20.36 20.07
CA VAL A 171 2.16 -20.55 20.33
C VAL A 171 1.77 -22.02 20.15
N VAL A 172 2.20 -22.65 19.06
CA VAL A 172 1.94 -24.08 18.79
C VAL A 172 2.56 -24.95 19.87
N ALA A 173 3.80 -24.69 20.26
CA ALA A 173 4.50 -25.47 21.31
C ALA A 173 3.79 -25.38 22.66
N ILE A 174 3.31 -24.18 23.05
CA ILE A 174 2.55 -23.99 24.31
C ILE A 174 1.22 -24.78 24.24
N ILE A 175 0.46 -24.65 23.17
CA ILE A 175 -0.85 -25.34 23.00
C ILE A 175 -0.66 -26.84 23.02
N SER A 176 0.36 -27.37 22.28
CA SER A 176 0.67 -28.79 22.24
C SER A 176 1.14 -29.32 23.60
N GLY A 177 1.96 -28.57 24.32
CA GLY A 177 2.41 -28.93 25.67
C GLY A 177 1.25 -29.05 26.67
N ILE A 178 0.32 -28.09 26.64
CA ILE A 178 -0.89 -28.11 27.48
C ILE A 178 -1.81 -29.27 27.07
N GLY A 179 -1.98 -29.52 25.77
CA GLY A 179 -2.79 -30.61 25.25
C GLY A 179 -2.30 -31.98 25.71
N ASN A 180 -0.98 -32.19 25.69
CA ASN A 180 -0.34 -33.42 26.13
C ASN A 180 -0.43 -33.64 27.66
N ALA A 181 -0.40 -32.56 28.45
CA ALA A 181 -0.45 -32.64 29.92
C ALA A 181 -1.87 -32.56 30.50
N GLY A 182 -2.75 -31.74 29.93
CA GLY A 182 -4.08 -31.43 30.49
C GLY A 182 -5.25 -31.84 29.60
N GLY A 183 -4.98 -32.45 28.46
CA GLY A 183 -6.02 -32.86 27.51
C GLY A 183 -6.54 -31.74 26.62
N GLY A 184 -7.40 -32.12 25.65
CA GLY A 184 -7.87 -31.21 24.59
C GLY A 184 -8.69 -30.01 25.09
N VAL A 185 -9.43 -30.17 26.20
CA VAL A 185 -10.23 -29.07 26.76
C VAL A 185 -9.31 -27.99 27.34
N ALA A 186 -8.26 -28.39 28.09
CA ALA A 186 -7.29 -27.44 28.63
C ALA A 186 -6.54 -26.71 27.51
N ALA A 187 -6.16 -27.42 26.45
CA ALA A 187 -5.53 -26.85 25.27
C ALA A 187 -6.46 -25.83 24.55
N ALA A 188 -7.76 -26.11 24.46
CA ALA A 188 -8.72 -25.19 23.84
C ALA A 188 -8.93 -23.92 24.70
N VAL A 189 -9.11 -24.07 26.01
CA VAL A 189 -9.33 -22.93 26.92
C VAL A 189 -8.18 -21.94 26.94
N VAL A 190 -6.93 -22.43 26.89
CA VAL A 190 -5.73 -21.55 26.83
C VAL A 190 -5.37 -21.20 25.39
N GLY A 191 -5.55 -22.13 24.46
CA GLY A 191 -5.15 -21.97 23.06
C GLY A 191 -5.95 -20.88 22.33
N LEU A 192 -7.28 -20.82 22.54
CA LEU A 192 -8.10 -19.81 21.84
C LEU A 192 -7.69 -18.37 22.22
N PRO A 193 -7.56 -17.97 23.50
CA PRO A 193 -7.05 -16.65 23.86
C PRO A 193 -5.62 -16.39 23.32
N LEU A 194 -4.74 -17.40 23.34
CA LEU A 194 -3.37 -17.27 22.89
C LEU A 194 -3.30 -17.06 21.37
N ILE A 195 -4.10 -17.79 20.59
CA ILE A 195 -4.23 -17.57 19.12
C ILE A 195 -4.79 -16.17 18.86
N MET A 196 -5.80 -15.73 19.60
CA MET A 196 -6.36 -14.38 19.45
C MET A 196 -5.30 -13.31 19.75
N ALA A 197 -4.55 -13.46 20.84
CA ALA A 197 -3.45 -12.55 21.18
C ALA A 197 -2.37 -12.54 20.10
N PHE A 198 -2.02 -13.70 19.54
CA PHE A 198 -1.08 -13.81 18.43
C PHE A 198 -1.57 -13.08 17.18
N VAL A 199 -2.83 -13.25 16.78
CA VAL A 199 -3.43 -12.55 15.64
C VAL A 199 -3.40 -11.04 15.83
N VAL A 200 -3.76 -10.56 17.02
CA VAL A 200 -3.69 -9.13 17.36
C VAL A 200 -2.25 -8.61 17.33
N ALA A 201 -1.29 -9.37 17.85
CA ALA A 201 0.13 -9.00 17.83
C ALA A 201 0.67 -8.93 16.39
N VAL A 202 0.32 -9.88 15.52
CA VAL A 202 0.69 -9.86 14.10
C VAL A 202 0.07 -8.68 13.38
N ALA A 203 -1.22 -8.38 13.60
CA ALA A 203 -1.89 -7.23 13.01
C ALA A 203 -1.27 -5.90 13.49
N TYR A 204 -0.92 -5.82 14.78
CA TYR A 204 -0.21 -4.67 15.33
C TYR A 204 1.16 -4.48 14.67
N LEU A 205 1.96 -5.55 14.58
CA LEU A 205 3.27 -5.51 13.97
C LEU A 205 3.21 -5.16 12.48
N TYR A 206 2.25 -5.74 11.76
CA TYR A 206 2.00 -5.42 10.36
C TYR A 206 1.70 -3.93 10.15
N ALA A 207 0.81 -3.34 10.93
CA ALA A 207 0.49 -1.91 10.85
C ALA A 207 1.70 -1.02 11.17
N LYS A 208 2.61 -1.49 12.06
CA LYS A 208 3.85 -0.79 12.41
C LYS A 208 4.91 -0.90 11.33
N LEU A 209 4.97 -2.00 10.59
CA LEU A 209 6.03 -2.30 9.61
C LEU A 209 5.63 -1.98 8.17
N VAL A 210 4.34 -1.83 7.86
CA VAL A 210 3.83 -1.63 6.51
C VAL A 210 4.49 -0.47 5.73
N LEU A 211 5.01 0.53 6.44
CA LEU A 211 5.71 1.68 5.86
C LEU A 211 7.22 1.44 5.68
N ALA A 212 7.81 0.38 6.26
CA ALA A 212 9.24 0.12 6.23
C ALA A 212 9.79 -0.16 4.82
N PRO A 213 9.13 -0.96 3.94
CA PRO A 213 9.59 -1.17 2.58
C PRO A 213 9.67 0.14 1.78
N VAL A 214 8.71 1.05 1.98
CA VAL A 214 8.69 2.36 1.33
C VAL A 214 9.88 3.21 1.79
N ALA A 215 10.20 3.20 3.10
CA ALA A 215 11.36 3.92 3.64
C ALA A 215 12.69 3.37 3.10
N ILE A 216 12.84 2.06 2.91
CA ILE A 216 14.02 1.45 2.28
C ILE A 216 14.21 1.99 0.87
N VAL A 217 13.13 2.02 0.08
CA VAL A 217 13.20 2.35 -1.35
C VAL A 217 13.35 3.86 -1.57
N LEU A 218 12.58 4.68 -0.87
CA LEU A 218 12.55 6.13 -1.11
C LEU A 218 13.63 6.89 -0.33
N GLU A 219 13.84 6.54 0.95
CA GLU A 219 14.82 7.23 1.80
C GLU A 219 16.21 6.57 1.79
N ASN A 220 16.40 5.52 0.98
CA ASN A 220 17.66 4.77 0.90
C ASN A 220 18.16 4.21 2.25
N LYS A 221 17.26 3.90 3.19
CA LYS A 221 17.62 3.43 4.53
C LYS A 221 17.94 1.93 4.53
N GLY A 222 18.81 1.53 5.46
CA GLY A 222 19.01 0.10 5.78
C GLY A 222 17.83 -0.44 6.59
N VAL A 223 17.73 -1.76 6.74
CA VAL A 223 16.60 -2.47 7.37
C VAL A 223 16.26 -1.90 8.75
N VAL A 224 17.23 -1.85 9.66
CA VAL A 224 17.00 -1.38 11.04
C VAL A 224 16.55 0.08 11.08
N ALA A 225 17.15 0.94 10.25
CA ALA A 225 16.77 2.34 10.16
C ALA A 225 15.38 2.51 9.58
N ALA A 226 15.00 1.71 8.59
CA ALA A 226 13.66 1.72 7.98
C ALA A 226 12.58 1.24 8.96
N VAL A 227 12.85 0.19 9.72
CA VAL A 227 11.97 -0.29 10.79
C VAL A 227 11.76 0.81 11.85
N LYS A 228 12.84 1.39 12.37
CA LYS A 228 12.75 2.51 13.33
C LYS A 228 11.95 3.68 12.75
N ARG A 229 12.16 3.99 11.47
CA ARG A 229 11.43 5.03 10.74
C ARG A 229 9.94 4.74 10.65
N SER A 230 9.57 3.52 10.29
CA SER A 230 8.18 3.07 10.21
C SER A 230 7.48 3.17 11.57
N PHE A 231 8.15 2.72 12.64
CA PHE A 231 7.65 2.85 14.01
C PHE A 231 7.47 4.32 14.44
N ALA A 232 8.40 5.19 14.11
CA ALA A 232 8.31 6.61 14.42
C ALA A 232 7.13 7.28 13.70
N LEU A 233 6.96 7.05 12.39
CA LEU A 233 5.87 7.60 11.59
C LEU A 233 4.49 7.07 12.03
N SER A 234 4.42 5.81 12.51
CA SER A 234 3.17 5.18 12.93
C SER A 234 2.81 5.40 14.41
N ARG A 235 3.68 6.03 15.22
CA ARG A 235 3.50 6.15 16.69
C ARG A 235 2.16 6.80 17.08
N ASN A 236 1.85 7.94 16.51
CA ASN A 236 0.64 8.71 16.87
C ASN A 236 -0.51 8.53 15.87
N ARG A 237 -0.37 7.60 14.89
CA ARG A 237 -1.32 7.42 13.79
C ARG A 237 -1.67 5.94 13.54
N PHE A 238 -1.42 5.12 14.55
CA PHE A 238 -1.60 3.67 14.46
C PHE A 238 -3.00 3.30 13.94
N TRP A 239 -4.06 3.79 14.57
CA TRP A 239 -5.44 3.48 14.18
C TRP A 239 -5.78 3.93 12.76
N ARG A 240 -5.24 5.07 12.35
CA ARG A 240 -5.42 5.57 10.98
C ARG A 240 -4.73 4.67 9.96
N ILE A 241 -3.48 4.28 10.23
CA ILE A 241 -2.72 3.38 9.35
C ILE A 241 -3.42 2.02 9.29
N LEU A 242 -3.71 1.43 10.45
CA LEU A 242 -4.40 0.15 10.54
C LEU A 242 -5.75 0.19 9.82
N GLY A 243 -6.58 1.18 10.09
CA GLY A 243 -7.90 1.32 9.46
C GLY A 243 -7.81 1.50 7.94
N THR A 244 -6.87 2.33 7.45
CA THR A 244 -6.67 2.52 6.00
C THR A 244 -6.21 1.23 5.32
N VAL A 245 -5.28 0.51 5.93
CA VAL A 245 -4.74 -0.75 5.38
C VAL A 245 -5.79 -1.86 5.42
N LEU A 246 -6.55 -1.98 6.52
CA LEU A 246 -7.66 -2.94 6.61
C LEU A 246 -8.73 -2.66 5.56
N LEU A 247 -9.14 -1.41 5.40
CA LEU A 247 -10.13 -1.04 4.39
C LEU A 247 -9.60 -1.32 2.98
N ALA A 248 -8.34 -0.99 2.69
CA ALA A 248 -7.72 -1.35 1.41
C ALA A 248 -7.69 -2.87 1.22
N GLY A 249 -7.40 -3.63 2.28
CA GLY A 249 -7.47 -5.10 2.28
C GLY A 249 -8.86 -5.62 1.96
N VAL A 250 -9.91 -5.04 2.53
CA VAL A 250 -11.31 -5.41 2.23
C VAL A 250 -11.64 -5.13 0.76
N VAL A 251 -11.28 -3.94 0.25
CA VAL A 251 -11.49 -3.61 -1.18
C VAL A 251 -10.77 -4.62 -2.08
N VAL A 252 -9.51 -4.92 -1.78
CA VAL A 252 -8.72 -5.91 -2.52
C VAL A 252 -9.34 -7.30 -2.44
N ALA A 253 -9.79 -7.74 -1.26
CA ALA A 253 -10.43 -9.04 -1.08
C ALA A 253 -11.71 -9.16 -1.91
N VAL A 254 -12.57 -8.13 -1.88
CA VAL A 254 -13.81 -8.12 -2.68
C VAL A 254 -13.51 -8.14 -4.18
N VAL A 255 -12.60 -7.29 -4.66
CA VAL A 255 -12.24 -7.24 -6.08
C VAL A 255 -11.57 -8.54 -6.53
N SER A 256 -10.62 -9.07 -5.73
CA SER A 256 -9.96 -10.33 -6.05
C SER A 256 -10.96 -11.50 -6.06
N ALA A 257 -11.85 -11.59 -5.06
CA ALA A 257 -12.86 -12.63 -5.01
C ALA A 257 -13.84 -12.56 -6.19
N ALA A 258 -14.31 -11.36 -6.55
CA ALA A 258 -15.20 -11.17 -7.70
C ALA A 258 -14.58 -11.69 -9.02
N ILE A 259 -13.24 -11.59 -9.13
CA ILE A 259 -12.51 -12.07 -10.30
C ILE A 259 -12.17 -13.56 -10.17
N SER A 260 -11.61 -14.01 -9.03
CA SER A 260 -11.06 -15.36 -8.89
C SER A 260 -12.12 -16.44 -8.65
N VAL A 261 -13.20 -16.13 -7.91
CA VAL A 261 -14.22 -17.13 -7.54
C VAL A 261 -14.84 -17.86 -8.75
N PRO A 262 -15.21 -17.20 -9.86
CA PRO A 262 -15.71 -17.90 -11.04
C PRO A 262 -14.69 -18.91 -11.61
N PHE A 263 -13.40 -18.55 -11.62
CA PHE A 263 -12.33 -19.44 -12.06
C PHE A 263 -12.06 -20.57 -11.07
N ASP A 264 -12.15 -20.30 -9.77
CA ASP A 264 -11.96 -21.32 -8.73
C ASP A 264 -13.09 -22.36 -8.77
N ILE A 265 -14.35 -21.94 -8.97
CA ILE A 265 -15.49 -22.83 -9.16
C ILE A 265 -15.31 -23.66 -10.43
N ALA A 266 -14.98 -23.03 -11.56
CA ALA A 266 -14.73 -23.72 -12.81
C ALA A 266 -13.58 -24.73 -12.68
N GLY A 267 -12.50 -24.34 -12.01
CA GLY A 267 -11.36 -25.21 -11.72
C GLY A 267 -11.73 -26.42 -10.88
N GLN A 268 -12.57 -26.27 -9.86
CA GLN A 268 -13.07 -27.36 -9.02
C GLN A 268 -13.95 -28.32 -9.82
N VAL A 269 -14.88 -27.80 -10.62
CA VAL A 269 -15.75 -28.64 -11.49
C VAL A 269 -14.92 -29.45 -12.48
N ILE A 270 -13.93 -28.85 -13.12
CA ILE A 270 -13.02 -29.53 -14.05
C ILE A 270 -12.22 -30.61 -13.30
N SER A 271 -11.70 -30.30 -12.11
CA SER A 271 -10.89 -31.25 -11.31
C SER A 271 -11.61 -32.48 -10.87
N ALA A 272 -12.95 -32.50 -10.83
CA ALA A 272 -13.76 -33.63 -10.37
C ALA A 272 -13.73 -34.83 -11.34
N GLY A 273 -13.21 -34.68 -12.58
CA GLY A 273 -13.35 -35.72 -13.62
C GLY A 273 -12.25 -36.77 -13.65
N SER A 274 -10.98 -36.40 -13.51
CA SER A 274 -9.83 -37.32 -13.62
C SER A 274 -8.54 -36.64 -13.15
N SER A 275 -7.43 -37.41 -13.03
CA SER A 275 -6.12 -36.84 -12.65
C SER A 275 -5.56 -35.81 -13.63
N SER A 276 -5.82 -35.99 -14.93
CA SER A 276 -5.48 -34.97 -15.95
C SER A 276 -6.39 -33.74 -15.86
N ALA A 277 -7.65 -33.93 -15.51
CA ALA A 277 -8.60 -32.86 -15.25
C ALA A 277 -8.21 -32.03 -14.02
N THR A 278 -7.59 -32.62 -13.01
CA THR A 278 -7.04 -31.89 -11.83
C THR A 278 -5.99 -30.87 -12.25
N ILE A 279 -5.10 -31.19 -13.18
CA ILE A 279 -4.09 -30.28 -13.71
C ILE A 279 -4.74 -29.07 -14.41
N ALA A 280 -5.73 -29.31 -15.25
CA ALA A 280 -6.49 -28.27 -15.95
C ALA A 280 -7.25 -27.38 -14.96
N GLY A 281 -7.87 -27.97 -13.93
CA GLY A 281 -8.57 -27.23 -12.89
C GLY A 281 -7.64 -26.29 -12.09
N ILE A 282 -6.46 -26.77 -11.69
CA ILE A 282 -5.43 -25.95 -11.02
C ILE A 282 -4.98 -24.80 -11.93
N ALA A 283 -4.79 -25.07 -13.23
CA ALA A 283 -4.40 -24.03 -14.19
C ALA A 283 -5.47 -22.94 -14.29
N VAL A 284 -6.75 -23.29 -14.38
CA VAL A 284 -7.87 -22.35 -14.46
C VAL A 284 -7.95 -21.49 -13.19
N SER A 285 -7.88 -22.08 -12.01
CA SER A 285 -7.87 -21.33 -10.74
C SER A 285 -6.65 -20.38 -10.63
N THR A 286 -5.47 -20.85 -11.06
CA THR A 286 -4.24 -20.04 -11.06
C THR A 286 -4.37 -18.82 -11.98
N ILE A 287 -5.01 -18.97 -13.14
CA ILE A 287 -5.27 -17.85 -14.07
C ILE A 287 -6.18 -16.80 -13.40
N GLY A 288 -7.28 -17.22 -12.80
CA GLY A 288 -8.21 -16.33 -12.10
C GLY A 288 -7.52 -15.51 -11.01
N GLN A 289 -6.73 -16.19 -10.17
CA GLN A 289 -5.95 -15.54 -9.10
C GLN A 289 -4.88 -14.58 -9.66
N ALA A 290 -4.22 -14.93 -10.77
CA ALA A 290 -3.24 -14.06 -11.41
C ALA A 290 -3.90 -12.79 -11.93
N ILE A 291 -5.05 -12.87 -12.60
CA ILE A 291 -5.81 -11.71 -13.07
C ILE A 291 -6.18 -10.79 -11.89
N GLY A 292 -6.72 -11.37 -10.81
CA GLY A 292 -7.05 -10.63 -9.60
C GLY A 292 -5.84 -9.85 -9.03
N ARG A 293 -4.68 -10.51 -8.95
CA ARG A 293 -3.42 -9.89 -8.46
C ARG A 293 -2.90 -8.78 -9.37
N VAL A 294 -2.97 -8.94 -10.69
CA VAL A 294 -2.53 -7.89 -11.64
C VAL A 294 -3.29 -6.59 -11.43
N ILE A 295 -4.58 -6.67 -11.09
CA ILE A 295 -5.43 -5.51 -10.86
C ILE A 295 -5.21 -4.92 -9.46
N THR A 296 -5.09 -5.77 -8.44
CA THR A 296 -5.11 -5.33 -7.04
C THR A 296 -3.73 -4.96 -6.49
N ALA A 297 -2.64 -5.58 -6.95
CA ALA A 297 -1.31 -5.30 -6.42
C ALA A 297 -0.85 -3.84 -6.64
N PRO A 298 -1.09 -3.20 -7.81
CA PRO A 298 -0.79 -1.78 -7.97
C PRO A 298 -1.57 -0.90 -6.99
N PHE A 299 -2.84 -1.20 -6.78
CA PHE A 299 -3.68 -0.44 -5.85
C PHE A 299 -3.10 -0.47 -4.43
N VAL A 300 -2.72 -1.64 -3.93
CA VAL A 300 -2.11 -1.78 -2.59
C VAL A 300 -0.81 -0.97 -2.47
N ALA A 301 0.08 -1.10 -3.46
CA ALA A 301 1.33 -0.35 -3.47
C ALA A 301 1.09 1.17 -3.48
N GLY A 302 0.07 1.63 -4.23
CA GLY A 302 -0.39 3.01 -4.24
C GLY A 302 -0.86 3.47 -2.86
N VAL A 303 -1.76 2.73 -2.23
CA VAL A 303 -2.29 3.04 -0.90
C VAL A 303 -1.17 3.13 0.14
N VAL A 304 -0.26 2.15 0.20
CA VAL A 304 0.84 2.13 1.18
C VAL A 304 1.81 3.30 0.96
N THR A 305 2.16 3.60 -0.29
CA THR A 305 3.07 4.72 -0.60
C THR A 305 2.43 6.07 -0.30
N LEU A 306 1.14 6.24 -0.59
CA LEU A 306 0.40 7.47 -0.27
C LEU A 306 0.19 7.63 1.24
N LEU A 307 -0.04 6.54 1.96
CA LEU A 307 -0.14 6.52 3.41
C LEU A 307 1.20 6.93 4.06
N TYR A 308 2.33 6.46 3.49
CA TYR A 308 3.66 6.90 3.88
C TYR A 308 3.87 8.39 3.64
N THR A 309 3.46 8.89 2.48
CA THR A 309 3.52 10.32 2.12
C THR A 309 2.65 11.16 3.07
N ASP A 310 1.41 10.73 3.35
CA ASP A 310 0.52 11.39 4.34
C ASP A 310 1.15 11.43 5.74
N ALA A 311 1.79 10.33 6.16
CA ALA A 311 2.49 10.28 7.44
C ALA A 311 3.65 11.28 7.51
N ARG A 312 4.41 11.47 6.43
CA ARG A 312 5.48 12.49 6.34
C ARG A 312 4.94 13.90 6.28
N ILE A 313 3.91 14.17 5.48
CA ILE A 313 3.27 15.49 5.42
C ILE A 313 2.85 15.93 6.82
N ARG A 314 2.20 15.04 7.56
CA ARG A 314 1.69 15.36 8.90
C ARG A 314 2.76 15.42 10.00
N SER A 315 3.91 14.79 9.84
CA SER A 315 4.97 14.77 10.87
C SER A 315 6.12 15.69 10.58
N GLU A 316 6.39 16.00 9.31
CA GLU A 316 7.60 16.68 8.87
C GLU A 316 7.31 17.88 7.96
N ALA A 317 6.03 18.24 7.76
CA ALA A 317 5.61 19.26 6.81
C ALA A 317 6.20 19.01 5.40
N PHE A 318 6.19 17.75 4.96
CA PHE A 318 6.83 17.30 3.72
C PHE A 318 6.19 17.92 2.46
N ASP A 319 4.98 18.45 2.57
CA ASP A 319 4.29 19.25 1.55
C ASP A 319 5.11 20.47 1.11
N PHE A 320 5.75 21.19 2.03
CA PHE A 320 6.65 22.31 1.70
C PHE A 320 7.87 21.83 0.89
N THR A 321 8.43 20.67 1.22
CA THR A 321 9.55 20.09 0.48
C THR A 321 9.13 19.71 -0.95
N LEU A 322 7.93 19.14 -1.10
CA LEU A 322 7.36 18.80 -2.42
C LEU A 322 7.05 20.05 -3.26
N LEU A 323 6.61 21.15 -2.63
CA LEU A 323 6.33 22.42 -3.30
C LEU A 323 7.60 23.11 -3.82
N SER A 324 8.67 23.06 -3.05
CA SER A 324 9.93 23.73 -3.39
C SER A 324 10.85 22.92 -4.31
N ALA A 325 10.50 21.65 -4.58
CA ALA A 325 11.34 20.74 -5.37
C ALA A 325 11.21 21.03 -6.87
N PRO A 326 12.33 21.34 -7.58
CA PRO A 326 12.29 21.38 -9.03
C PRO A 326 12.07 19.98 -9.61
N PRO A 327 11.47 19.85 -10.81
CA PRO A 327 11.21 18.56 -11.45
C PRO A 327 12.46 17.68 -11.60
N SER A 328 13.64 18.29 -11.73
CA SER A 328 14.95 17.61 -11.79
C SER A 328 15.38 16.96 -10.47
N ALA A 329 14.85 17.42 -9.33
CA ALA A 329 15.19 16.92 -8.00
C ALA A 329 14.26 15.79 -7.51
N ALA A 330 13.48 15.20 -8.40
CA ALA A 330 12.46 14.19 -8.06
C ALA A 330 12.98 12.98 -7.24
N ASP A 331 14.27 12.69 -7.28
CA ASP A 331 14.89 11.63 -6.49
C ASP A 331 15.42 12.12 -5.14
N SER A 332 15.99 13.31 -5.10
CA SER A 332 16.58 13.87 -3.88
C SER A 332 15.55 14.38 -2.89
N VAL A 333 14.35 14.76 -3.33
CA VAL A 333 13.23 15.19 -2.48
C VAL A 333 12.92 14.16 -1.39
N TRP A 334 12.96 12.88 -1.73
CA TRP A 334 12.66 11.80 -0.78
C TRP A 334 13.77 11.59 0.26
N LEU A 335 14.98 12.07 -0.02
CA LEU A 335 16.15 11.96 0.86
C LEU A 335 16.23 13.11 1.88
N SER A 336 15.49 14.19 1.68
CA SER A 336 15.44 15.31 2.62
C SER A 336 14.81 14.89 3.94
N ARG A 337 15.41 15.36 5.04
CA ARG A 337 14.93 15.14 6.40
C ARG A 337 13.78 16.06 6.72
#